data_bf2c40eff38a626bd18b8f032ea43989
#
_entry.id   bf2c40eff38a626bd18b8f032ea43989
#
_cell.length_a   1.000
_cell.length_b   1.000
_cell.length_c   1.000
_cell.angle_alpha   90.00
_cell.angle_beta   90.00
_cell.angle_gamma   90.00
#
_symmetry.space_group_name_H-M   'P 1'
#
loop_
_entity.id
_entity.type
_entity.pdbx_description
1 polymer ?
#
loop_
_entity_poly.entity_id
_entity_poly.type
_entity_poly.pdbx_seq_one_letter_code
_entity_poly.pdbx_strand_id
1 'polypeptide(L)'
;MKKIVKEELKFEFMSLPWFPQSDKAAEIIAKQLEKVGIKLELRRLESSIMYPKIENFEYESYALAWSQSPNPMYMLNTFHSSLCKPGIGSFWCHEDPDVDKLIEEIREATDKTKLYELIMEIQEKLAKESGFIPIYLTQSVKVIRAEWKNYTVMSGGLIETFDIWSMLYMYKSEKPEENVFKIAFPSDILSTNPFMAVDLRSLWIINLVYDPLLRIDKDLKVVPWLATSWEVSEDGKTYTFKLRKGVKWHDGTPFTADDVVFTFTEGIKQETSRFAALAEIIDKVEKVDDYTIKFILKTPYPFFLLELATGYYYVVPKHVCEGLDLRKWENPEPVGTGPFKFVERVVGEYIVLEKNEEFWIKGAPKITKVIMRVIPEAESRFLAIKAGEVDTERYDTAITLVEQAKKDPNLKVITAPGLWLVYIAFNTHTHFYDPKVFEAIQYAINREEVVEKANGGYGYPVYTVLNKYWHGDYASTLTFEYNPEKAKQILEEAGWKDIDGDGIREYVGPTTPTTPTTPTTPTTPPTTPTTPAPYTIITTVIHTTTETITQISTAVITTTAVVGVPTEALTGTIIIIVILIILLIYVARKRR
;
A
#
# COMPACT_ATOMS: atom_id res chain seq x y z
N MET A 1 1.98 -12.37 -22.72
CA MET A 1 1.01 -11.25 -22.78
C MET A 1 0.72 -10.81 -24.20
N LYS A 2 -0.54 -10.42 -24.53
CA LYS A 2 -0.86 -9.91 -25.87
C LYS A 2 -0.45 -8.42 -25.90
N LYS A 3 0.47 -8.04 -26.80
CA LYS A 3 0.87 -6.66 -26.98
C LYS A 3 -0.32 -5.87 -27.54
N ILE A 4 -0.75 -4.85 -26.80
CA ILE A 4 -1.75 -3.89 -27.26
C ILE A 4 -0.96 -2.65 -27.72
N VAL A 5 -1.04 -2.33 -29.00
CA VAL A 5 -0.23 -1.26 -29.61
C VAL A 5 -1.16 -0.11 -29.97
N LYS A 6 -0.86 1.07 -29.41
CA LYS A 6 -1.43 2.34 -29.87
C LYS A 6 -0.71 2.79 -31.15
N GLU A 7 -1.38 3.60 -31.96
CA GLU A 7 -0.75 4.19 -33.14
C GLU A 7 0.29 5.25 -32.74
N GLU A 8 0.04 5.99 -31.65
CA GLU A 8 0.91 7.05 -31.10
C GLU A 8 1.26 6.78 -29.63
N LEU A 9 2.46 7.21 -29.19
CA LEU A 9 2.85 7.25 -27.78
C LEU A 9 2.24 8.46 -27.07
N LYS A 10 0.92 8.46 -26.99
CA LYS A 10 0.11 9.51 -26.38
C LYS A 10 -0.84 8.91 -25.35
N PHE A 11 -0.85 9.47 -24.12
CA PHE A 11 -1.63 8.95 -23.01
C PHE A 11 -2.36 10.07 -22.27
N GLU A 12 -3.60 9.82 -21.85
CA GLU A 12 -4.23 10.59 -20.78
C GLU A 12 -3.44 10.34 -19.49
N PHE A 13 -3.11 11.41 -18.77
CA PHE A 13 -2.30 11.35 -17.57
C PHE A 13 -3.00 12.03 -16.41
N MET A 14 -3.53 11.24 -15.46
CA MET A 14 -4.30 11.75 -14.33
C MET A 14 -3.42 12.12 -13.14
N SER A 15 -3.77 13.19 -12.42
CA SER A 15 -3.14 13.57 -11.14
C SER A 15 -4.14 14.15 -10.16
N LEU A 16 -3.74 14.23 -8.87
CA LEU A 16 -4.53 14.77 -7.76
C LEU A 16 -3.96 16.11 -7.29
N PRO A 17 -4.65 17.25 -7.48
CA PRO A 17 -4.15 18.57 -7.04
C PRO A 17 -3.95 18.69 -5.54
N TRP A 18 -4.73 17.95 -4.72
CA TRP A 18 -4.60 17.99 -3.27
C TRP A 18 -3.35 17.28 -2.74
N PHE A 19 -2.66 16.51 -3.60
CA PHE A 19 -1.35 15.91 -3.29
C PHE A 19 -0.26 16.59 -4.13
N PRO A 20 0.19 17.79 -3.72
CA PRO A 20 1.00 18.68 -4.56
C PRO A 20 2.32 18.07 -5.05
N GLN A 21 2.90 17.14 -4.27
CA GLN A 21 4.16 16.50 -4.61
C GLN A 21 4.04 15.62 -5.85
N SER A 22 2.96 14.82 -5.95
CA SER A 22 2.73 13.99 -7.14
C SER A 22 2.19 14.80 -8.32
N ASP A 23 1.35 15.81 -8.09
CA ASP A 23 0.81 16.67 -9.17
C ASP A 23 1.92 17.48 -9.86
N LYS A 24 2.82 18.08 -9.10
CA LYS A 24 3.99 18.77 -9.66
C LYS A 24 4.97 17.82 -10.34
N ALA A 25 5.18 16.63 -9.76
CA ALA A 25 6.00 15.59 -10.39
C ALA A 25 5.42 15.19 -11.75
N ALA A 26 4.09 14.98 -11.83
CA ALA A 26 3.40 14.67 -13.09
C ALA A 26 3.66 15.72 -14.17
N GLU A 27 3.55 17.01 -13.84
CA GLU A 27 3.81 18.11 -14.79
C GLU A 27 5.25 18.12 -15.31
N ILE A 28 6.23 17.88 -14.42
CA ILE A 28 7.65 17.86 -14.79
C ILE A 28 7.97 16.64 -15.66
N ILE A 29 7.47 15.46 -15.27
CA ILE A 29 7.66 14.21 -16.00
C ILE A 29 7.05 14.29 -17.40
N ALA A 30 5.83 14.83 -17.54
CA ALA A 30 5.22 15.01 -18.84
C ALA A 30 6.11 15.80 -19.80
N LYS A 31 6.72 16.91 -19.33
CA LYS A 31 7.67 17.72 -20.11
C LYS A 31 8.99 17.00 -20.43
N GLN A 32 9.41 16.08 -19.55
CA GLN A 32 10.63 15.29 -19.80
C GLN A 32 10.38 14.21 -20.86
N LEU A 33 9.24 13.53 -20.80
CA LEU A 33 8.85 12.48 -21.74
C LEU A 33 8.55 13.02 -23.14
N GLU A 34 8.01 14.24 -23.24
CA GLU A 34 7.81 14.92 -24.53
C GLU A 34 9.13 15.07 -25.32
N LYS A 35 10.28 15.26 -24.65
CA LYS A 35 11.60 15.35 -25.30
C LYS A 35 12.05 14.06 -26.00
N VAL A 36 11.44 12.94 -25.67
CA VAL A 36 11.74 11.63 -26.26
C VAL A 36 10.61 11.09 -27.13
N GLY A 37 9.57 11.92 -27.36
CA GLY A 37 8.46 11.59 -28.25
C GLY A 37 7.32 10.80 -27.57
N ILE A 38 7.19 10.92 -26.23
CA ILE A 38 6.07 10.36 -25.46
C ILE A 38 5.25 11.52 -24.90
N LYS A 39 3.99 11.65 -25.31
CA LYS A 39 3.10 12.72 -24.88
C LYS A 39 2.18 12.27 -23.77
N LEU A 40 2.23 12.96 -22.61
CA LEU A 40 1.30 12.80 -21.52
C LEU A 40 0.34 14.00 -21.44
N GLU A 41 -0.95 13.79 -21.64
CA GLU A 41 -2.00 14.82 -21.55
C GLU A 41 -2.51 14.89 -20.11
N LEU A 42 -1.96 15.84 -19.33
CA LEU A 42 -2.24 15.97 -17.90
C LEU A 42 -3.69 16.40 -17.64
N ARG A 43 -4.41 15.60 -16.84
CA ARG A 43 -5.74 15.88 -16.31
C ARG A 43 -5.75 15.84 -14.81
N ARG A 44 -6.05 16.97 -14.19
CA ARG A 44 -6.23 17.10 -12.75
C ARG A 44 -7.65 16.74 -12.37
N LEU A 45 -7.83 15.74 -11.53
CA LEU A 45 -9.13 15.21 -11.13
C LEU A 45 -9.29 15.27 -9.60
N GLU A 46 -10.54 15.37 -9.14
CA GLU A 46 -10.87 15.19 -7.74
C GLU A 46 -10.75 13.72 -7.32
N SER A 47 -10.43 13.48 -6.05
CA SER A 47 -10.26 12.12 -5.49
C SER A 47 -11.46 11.22 -5.73
N SER A 48 -12.68 11.77 -5.56
CA SER A 48 -13.95 11.05 -5.77
C SER A 48 -14.17 10.59 -7.21
N ILE A 49 -13.42 11.17 -8.16
CA ILE A 49 -13.48 10.80 -9.58
C ILE A 49 -12.28 9.89 -9.93
N MET A 50 -11.08 10.24 -9.48
CA MET A 50 -9.86 9.56 -9.86
C MET A 50 -9.75 8.15 -9.26
N TYR A 51 -10.03 7.98 -7.94
CA TYR A 51 -9.89 6.67 -7.29
C TYR A 51 -10.81 5.60 -7.90
N PRO A 52 -12.13 5.84 -8.11
CA PRO A 52 -12.97 4.83 -8.78
C PRO A 52 -12.46 4.45 -10.18
N LYS A 53 -11.90 5.40 -10.95
CA LYS A 53 -11.32 5.10 -12.26
C LYS A 53 -10.09 4.18 -12.12
N ILE A 54 -9.20 4.46 -11.16
CA ILE A 54 -8.02 3.64 -10.91
C ILE A 54 -8.43 2.23 -10.45
N GLU A 55 -9.33 2.13 -9.48
CA GLU A 55 -9.81 0.86 -8.92
C GLU A 55 -10.55 -0.03 -9.95
N ASN A 56 -11.16 0.58 -10.97
CA ASN A 56 -11.80 -0.13 -12.07
C ASN A 56 -10.92 -0.27 -13.32
N PHE A 57 -9.65 0.14 -13.26
CA PHE A 57 -8.70 0.16 -14.39
C PHE A 57 -9.18 0.99 -15.60
N GLU A 58 -9.96 2.04 -15.33
CA GLU A 58 -10.50 2.97 -16.34
C GLU A 58 -9.55 4.18 -16.54
N TYR A 59 -8.27 3.91 -16.77
CA TYR A 59 -7.25 4.94 -16.98
C TYR A 59 -6.23 4.49 -18.03
N GLU A 60 -5.48 5.43 -18.59
CA GLU A 60 -4.30 5.14 -19.42
C GLU A 60 -3.01 5.28 -18.61
N SER A 61 -2.86 6.38 -17.88
CA SER A 61 -1.75 6.60 -16.96
C SER A 61 -2.12 7.58 -15.85
N TYR A 62 -1.37 7.53 -14.74
CA TYR A 62 -1.56 8.46 -13.63
C TYR A 62 -0.31 8.62 -12.78
N ALA A 63 -0.25 9.73 -12.01
CA ALA A 63 0.73 9.98 -10.96
C ALA A 63 0.07 9.97 -9.59
N LEU A 64 0.68 9.25 -8.64
CA LEU A 64 0.18 9.14 -7.26
C LEU A 64 1.35 8.88 -6.30
N ALA A 65 1.04 8.67 -5.04
CA ALA A 65 1.99 8.19 -4.05
C ALA A 65 1.43 7.00 -3.27
N TRP A 66 2.31 6.10 -2.89
CA TRP A 66 1.98 4.90 -2.11
C TRP A 66 2.75 4.89 -0.80
N SER A 67 2.08 4.55 0.30
CA SER A 67 2.74 4.41 1.60
C SER A 67 3.72 3.24 1.59
N GLN A 68 4.77 3.37 2.37
CA GLN A 68 5.79 2.32 2.51
C GLN A 68 5.60 1.54 3.82
N SER A 69 6.04 0.29 3.80
CA SER A 69 6.12 -0.58 4.96
C SER A 69 7.49 -1.27 4.96
N PRO A 70 8.07 -1.59 6.12
CA PRO A 70 9.29 -2.39 6.16
C PRO A 70 9.12 -3.79 5.58
N ASN A 71 7.89 -4.32 5.51
CA ASN A 71 7.60 -5.62 4.92
C ASN A 71 7.60 -5.52 3.39
N PRO A 72 8.58 -6.17 2.68
CA PRO A 72 8.63 -6.15 1.23
C PRO A 72 7.35 -6.65 0.56
N MET A 73 6.67 -7.61 1.18
CA MET A 73 5.44 -8.20 0.64
C MET A 73 4.27 -7.22 0.63
N TYR A 74 4.29 -6.17 1.45
CA TYR A 74 3.30 -5.09 1.39
C TYR A 74 3.23 -4.45 -0.01
N MET A 75 4.37 -4.33 -0.68
CA MET A 75 4.45 -3.79 -2.04
C MET A 75 4.41 -4.88 -3.10
N LEU A 76 5.17 -5.97 -2.94
CA LEU A 76 5.29 -7.01 -3.96
C LEU A 76 3.97 -7.73 -4.23
N ASN A 77 3.16 -7.99 -3.20
CA ASN A 77 1.84 -8.61 -3.36
C ASN A 77 0.93 -7.84 -4.31
N THR A 78 1.06 -6.51 -4.40
CA THR A 78 0.20 -5.69 -5.24
C THR A 78 0.40 -5.90 -6.75
N PHE A 79 1.47 -6.61 -7.13
CA PHE A 79 1.76 -6.97 -8.53
C PHE A 79 1.26 -8.37 -8.93
N HIS A 80 0.65 -9.11 -8.00
CA HIS A 80 0.11 -10.44 -8.31
C HIS A 80 -1.17 -10.31 -9.15
N SER A 81 -1.27 -11.08 -10.24
CA SER A 81 -2.38 -11.01 -11.21
C SER A 81 -3.76 -11.28 -10.60
N SER A 82 -3.83 -12.02 -9.48
CA SER A 82 -5.09 -12.24 -8.75
C SER A 82 -5.76 -10.93 -8.28
N LEU A 83 -5.00 -9.84 -8.16
CA LEU A 83 -5.48 -8.51 -7.81
C LEU A 83 -5.88 -7.66 -9.03
N CYS A 84 -5.70 -8.16 -10.26
CA CYS A 84 -6.16 -7.53 -11.48
C CYS A 84 -7.69 -7.66 -11.67
N LYS A 85 -8.45 -7.28 -10.64
CA LYS A 85 -9.91 -7.32 -10.65
C LYS A 85 -10.45 -5.98 -10.16
N PRO A 86 -11.41 -5.37 -10.89
CA PRO A 86 -12.03 -4.13 -10.47
C PRO A 86 -12.54 -4.17 -9.03
N GLY A 87 -12.25 -3.12 -8.25
CA GLY A 87 -12.74 -2.98 -6.88
C GLY A 87 -12.03 -3.81 -5.80
N ILE A 88 -10.95 -4.53 -6.12
CA ILE A 88 -10.22 -5.37 -5.14
C ILE A 88 -9.03 -4.65 -4.48
N GLY A 89 -8.74 -3.41 -4.89
CA GLY A 89 -7.75 -2.57 -4.19
C GLY A 89 -6.33 -2.60 -4.74
N SER A 90 -6.08 -3.21 -5.90
CA SER A 90 -4.89 -2.90 -6.67
C SER A 90 -5.14 -1.64 -7.51
N PHE A 91 -4.19 -0.71 -7.51
CA PHE A 91 -4.26 0.51 -8.32
C PHE A 91 -3.60 0.35 -9.69
N TRP A 92 -2.82 -0.70 -9.87
CA TRP A 92 -2.23 -1.11 -11.13
C TRP A 92 -2.48 -2.58 -11.37
N CYS A 93 -2.65 -2.95 -12.61
CA CYS A 93 -2.80 -4.35 -12.99
C CYS A 93 -1.56 -4.77 -13.77
N HIS A 94 -0.94 -5.85 -13.33
CA HIS A 94 0.18 -6.47 -14.02
C HIS A 94 -0.07 -7.97 -14.12
N GLU A 95 -0.41 -8.44 -15.32
CA GLU A 95 -0.68 -9.85 -15.59
C GLU A 95 0.57 -10.51 -16.20
N ASP A 96 1.43 -11.02 -15.35
CA ASP A 96 2.65 -11.73 -15.75
C ASP A 96 2.81 -13.01 -14.89
N PRO A 97 2.64 -14.21 -15.49
CA PRO A 97 2.78 -15.47 -14.76
C PRO A 97 4.15 -15.69 -14.12
N ASP A 98 5.23 -15.09 -14.66
CA ASP A 98 6.56 -15.21 -14.08
C ASP A 98 6.66 -14.33 -12.82
N VAL A 99 6.02 -13.16 -12.80
CA VAL A 99 5.91 -12.31 -11.62
C VAL A 99 5.06 -13.00 -10.55
N ASP A 100 3.92 -13.58 -10.91
CA ASP A 100 3.07 -14.33 -9.98
C ASP A 100 3.88 -15.45 -9.31
N LYS A 101 4.58 -16.23 -10.10
CA LYS A 101 5.42 -17.32 -9.62
C LYS A 101 6.54 -16.83 -8.68
N LEU A 102 7.21 -15.72 -9.01
CA LEU A 102 8.23 -15.12 -8.14
C LEU A 102 7.63 -14.67 -6.81
N ILE A 103 6.43 -14.07 -6.81
CA ILE A 103 5.73 -13.66 -5.58
C ILE A 103 5.39 -14.88 -4.71
N GLU A 104 4.89 -15.95 -5.32
CA GLU A 104 4.56 -17.21 -4.63
C GLU A 104 5.82 -17.87 -4.05
N GLU A 105 6.91 -17.96 -4.83
CA GLU A 105 8.19 -18.48 -4.35
C GLU A 105 8.79 -17.63 -3.21
N ILE A 106 8.67 -16.30 -3.25
CA ILE A 106 9.09 -15.38 -2.18
C ILE A 106 8.28 -15.63 -0.91
N ARG A 107 6.97 -15.83 -1.03
CA ARG A 107 6.08 -16.10 0.11
C ARG A 107 6.46 -17.38 0.85
N GLU A 108 6.93 -18.40 0.16
CA GLU A 108 7.22 -19.73 0.71
C GLU A 108 8.71 -20.01 0.96
N ALA A 109 9.59 -19.06 0.64
CA ALA A 109 11.03 -19.24 0.76
C ALA A 109 11.47 -19.44 2.22
N THR A 110 12.14 -20.56 2.50
CA THR A 110 12.72 -20.87 3.82
C THR A 110 14.23 -20.61 3.86
N ASP A 111 14.90 -20.66 2.71
CA ASP A 111 16.32 -20.32 2.57
C ASP A 111 16.52 -18.81 2.34
N LYS A 112 17.35 -18.19 3.16
CA LYS A 112 17.57 -16.72 3.11
C LYS A 112 18.29 -16.26 1.86
N THR A 113 19.19 -17.07 1.31
CA THR A 113 19.95 -16.73 0.09
C THR A 113 19.01 -16.75 -1.11
N LYS A 114 18.22 -17.82 -1.21
CA LYS A 114 17.20 -17.93 -2.27
C LYS A 114 16.15 -16.82 -2.17
N LEU A 115 15.69 -16.51 -0.95
CA LEU A 115 14.76 -15.39 -0.72
C LEU A 115 15.33 -14.07 -1.25
N TYR A 116 16.60 -13.79 -0.95
CA TYR A 116 17.27 -12.57 -1.42
C TYR A 116 17.37 -12.54 -2.96
N GLU A 117 17.78 -13.65 -3.60
CA GLU A 117 17.86 -13.76 -5.05
C GLU A 117 16.52 -13.50 -5.73
N LEU A 118 15.44 -14.11 -5.24
CA LEU A 118 14.09 -13.92 -5.77
C LEU A 118 13.61 -12.47 -5.65
N ILE A 119 13.91 -11.81 -4.51
CA ILE A 119 13.55 -10.41 -4.31
C ILE A 119 14.36 -9.48 -5.24
N MET A 120 15.61 -9.79 -5.54
CA MET A 120 16.38 -9.02 -6.53
C MET A 120 15.81 -9.21 -7.94
N GLU A 121 15.54 -10.45 -8.32
CA GLU A 121 15.00 -10.82 -9.64
C GLU A 121 13.66 -10.12 -9.93
N ILE A 122 12.71 -10.19 -8.99
CA ILE A 122 11.40 -9.55 -9.19
C ILE A 122 11.50 -8.03 -9.33
N GLN A 123 12.37 -7.36 -8.56
CA GLN A 123 12.55 -5.91 -8.67
C GLN A 123 13.11 -5.51 -10.03
N GLU A 124 14.09 -6.25 -10.57
CA GLU A 124 14.64 -5.98 -11.89
C GLU A 124 13.57 -6.16 -12.98
N LYS A 125 12.78 -7.23 -12.91
CA LYS A 125 11.70 -7.50 -13.86
C LYS A 125 10.62 -6.41 -13.79
N LEU A 126 10.12 -6.09 -12.60
CA LEU A 126 9.11 -5.04 -12.41
C LEU A 126 9.58 -3.66 -12.87
N ALA A 127 10.83 -3.30 -12.63
CA ALA A 127 11.38 -2.01 -13.06
C ALA A 127 11.40 -1.83 -14.59
N LYS A 128 11.47 -2.93 -15.35
CA LYS A 128 11.53 -2.89 -16.81
C LYS A 128 10.18 -3.12 -17.49
N GLU A 129 9.26 -3.83 -16.84
CA GLU A 129 8.13 -4.42 -17.55
C GLU A 129 6.76 -4.04 -16.99
N SER A 130 6.65 -3.63 -15.71
CA SER A 130 5.35 -3.54 -15.05
C SER A 130 4.51 -2.31 -15.42
N GLY A 131 5.09 -1.30 -16.05
CA GLY A 131 4.41 0.00 -16.22
C GLY A 131 4.31 0.83 -14.93
N PHE A 132 4.71 0.29 -13.79
CA PHE A 132 4.85 1.00 -12.53
C PHE A 132 6.26 1.58 -12.40
N ILE A 133 6.38 2.89 -12.40
CA ILE A 133 7.67 3.59 -12.46
C ILE A 133 7.85 4.43 -11.21
N PRO A 134 8.65 3.96 -10.24
CA PRO A 134 9.03 4.72 -9.06
C PRO A 134 9.83 5.95 -9.44
N ILE A 135 9.54 7.08 -8.80
CA ILE A 135 10.22 8.34 -9.05
C ILE A 135 11.09 8.74 -7.87
N TYR A 136 10.48 8.95 -6.71
CA TYR A 136 11.23 9.27 -5.50
C TYR A 136 10.46 8.90 -4.23
N LEU A 137 11.19 8.59 -3.18
CA LEU A 137 10.68 8.54 -1.82
C LEU A 137 10.69 9.96 -1.25
N THR A 138 9.58 10.43 -0.68
CA THR A 138 9.56 11.72 0.01
C THR A 138 10.54 11.73 1.17
N GLN A 139 11.07 12.89 1.50
CA GLN A 139 11.71 13.11 2.79
C GLN A 139 10.67 13.68 3.75
N SER A 140 10.49 13.05 4.90
CA SER A 140 9.69 13.60 5.99
C SER A 140 10.40 14.83 6.54
N VAL A 141 9.66 15.91 6.72
CA VAL A 141 10.15 17.17 7.28
C VAL A 141 9.23 17.60 8.41
N LYS A 142 9.68 17.47 9.64
CA LYS A 142 8.90 17.77 10.84
C LYS A 142 9.48 18.95 11.57
N VAL A 143 8.61 19.93 11.89
CA VAL A 143 8.95 21.03 12.81
C VAL A 143 8.48 20.67 14.21
N ILE A 144 9.38 20.79 15.19
CA ILE A 144 9.08 20.55 16.60
C ILE A 144 9.67 21.68 17.46
N ARG A 145 9.07 21.94 18.60
CA ARG A 145 9.61 22.86 19.63
C ARG A 145 11.01 22.41 20.06
N ALA A 146 11.97 23.35 20.08
CA ALA A 146 13.38 23.07 20.32
C ALA A 146 13.69 22.51 21.71
N GLU A 147 12.81 22.71 22.68
CA GLU A 147 12.93 22.21 24.05
C GLU A 147 12.83 20.69 24.18
N TRP A 148 12.16 20.00 23.24
CA TRP A 148 12.05 18.55 23.24
C TRP A 148 13.38 17.87 22.88
N LYS A 149 13.74 16.85 23.66
CA LYS A 149 15.00 16.11 23.60
C LYS A 149 14.74 14.61 23.59
N ASN A 150 15.77 13.82 23.23
CA ASN A 150 15.78 12.35 23.30
C ASN A 150 14.67 11.68 22.47
N TYR A 151 14.30 12.27 21.34
CA TYR A 151 13.43 11.65 20.37
C TYR A 151 14.22 10.72 19.44
N THR A 152 13.52 9.76 18.85
CA THR A 152 14.04 8.83 17.86
C THR A 152 13.68 9.31 16.45
N VAL A 153 14.61 9.22 15.51
CA VAL A 153 14.33 9.50 14.09
C VAL A 153 14.48 8.19 13.32
N MET A 154 13.42 7.78 12.63
CA MET A 154 13.39 6.54 11.85
C MET A 154 12.70 6.77 10.51
N SER A 155 12.72 5.78 9.62
CA SER A 155 11.96 5.84 8.38
C SER A 155 10.47 6.03 8.65
N GLY A 156 9.83 6.87 7.85
CA GLY A 156 8.48 7.38 8.09
C GLY A 156 8.48 8.77 8.70
N GLY A 157 9.48 9.13 9.49
CA GLY A 157 9.61 10.44 10.14
C GLY A 157 9.53 10.38 11.66
N LEU A 158 9.70 11.53 12.29
CA LEU A 158 9.56 11.71 13.74
C LEU A 158 8.08 11.57 14.15
N ILE A 159 7.83 10.78 15.19
CA ILE A 159 6.48 10.60 15.79
C ILE A 159 5.48 10.00 14.79
N GLU A 160 5.98 9.29 13.79
CA GLU A 160 5.13 8.55 12.87
C GLU A 160 4.64 7.22 13.48
N THR A 161 3.80 6.49 12.76
CA THR A 161 3.04 5.38 13.34
C THR A 161 3.90 4.27 13.94
N PHE A 162 5.11 4.05 13.40
CA PHE A 162 6.05 3.07 13.95
C PHE A 162 6.95 3.63 15.07
N ASP A 163 6.99 4.95 15.26
CA ASP A 163 7.86 5.60 16.25
C ASP A 163 7.19 5.71 17.62
N ILE A 164 7.03 4.57 18.29
CA ILE A 164 6.65 4.56 19.72
C ILE A 164 7.80 5.04 20.61
N TRP A 165 9.06 4.94 20.13
CA TRP A 165 10.26 5.22 20.90
C TRP A 165 10.35 6.68 21.33
N SER A 166 10.01 7.63 20.45
CA SER A 166 9.91 9.03 20.81
C SER A 166 8.88 9.26 21.91
N MET A 167 7.70 8.64 21.79
CA MET A 167 6.63 8.80 22.77
C MET A 167 7.00 8.24 24.16
N LEU A 168 7.88 7.23 24.19
CA LEU A 168 8.37 6.64 25.44
C LEU A 168 9.47 7.47 26.11
N TYR A 169 10.40 8.02 25.33
CA TYR A 169 11.66 8.49 25.87
C TYR A 169 11.94 9.99 25.69
N MET A 170 11.19 10.71 24.84
CA MET A 170 11.41 12.13 24.72
C MET A 170 10.88 12.91 25.93
N TYR A 171 11.52 14.00 26.22
CA TYR A 171 11.17 14.90 27.33
C TYR A 171 11.63 16.32 27.02
N LYS A 172 11.05 17.32 27.68
CA LYS A 172 11.50 18.71 27.61
C LYS A 172 12.07 19.22 28.93
N SER A 173 11.67 18.61 30.04
CA SER A 173 12.10 19.00 31.39
C SER A 173 12.42 17.76 32.24
N GLU A 174 13.34 17.91 33.19
CA GLU A 174 13.60 16.90 34.21
C GLU A 174 12.44 16.78 35.23
N LYS A 175 11.55 17.75 35.27
CA LYS A 175 10.32 17.72 36.08
C LYS A 175 9.23 17.00 35.26
N PRO A 176 8.76 15.84 35.72
CA PRO A 176 7.79 15.03 34.97
C PRO A 176 6.51 15.79 34.62
N GLU A 177 5.97 16.58 35.54
CA GLU A 177 4.73 17.33 35.36
C GLU A 177 4.77 18.37 34.23
N GLU A 178 5.97 18.78 33.80
CA GLU A 178 6.16 19.70 32.70
C GLU A 178 6.15 18.97 31.33
N ASN A 179 6.30 17.65 31.30
CA ASN A 179 6.38 16.84 30.07
C ASN A 179 5.00 16.52 29.46
N VAL A 180 4.18 17.56 29.29
CA VAL A 180 2.93 17.49 28.53
C VAL A 180 3.24 17.69 27.06
N PHE A 181 2.92 16.71 26.22
CA PHE A 181 3.13 16.75 24.78
C PHE A 181 1.84 17.09 24.05
N LYS A 182 1.86 18.15 23.25
CA LYS A 182 0.71 18.64 22.49
C LYS A 182 0.99 18.52 21.01
N ILE A 183 0.11 17.88 20.28
CA ILE A 183 0.27 17.63 18.84
C ILE A 183 -0.97 18.10 18.06
N ALA A 184 -0.75 18.82 16.96
CA ALA A 184 -1.83 19.25 16.07
C ALA A 184 -2.11 18.20 14.99
N PHE A 185 -3.39 17.89 14.77
CA PHE A 185 -3.89 17.01 13.71
C PHE A 185 -4.71 17.84 12.71
N PRO A 186 -4.68 17.56 11.41
CA PRO A 186 -5.49 18.28 10.43
C PRO A 186 -6.98 17.94 10.51
N SER A 187 -7.34 16.80 11.09
CA SER A 187 -8.71 16.38 11.36
C SER A 187 -8.73 15.34 12.47
N ASP A 188 -9.91 15.08 13.00
CA ASP A 188 -10.10 14.08 14.05
C ASP A 188 -9.83 12.66 13.56
N ILE A 189 -9.69 11.71 14.50
CA ILE A 189 -9.61 10.27 14.22
C ILE A 189 -10.98 9.74 13.79
N LEU A 190 -10.98 8.68 12.99
CA LEU A 190 -12.21 8.02 12.56
C LEU A 190 -12.67 6.95 13.54
N SER A 191 -11.75 6.26 14.21
CA SER A 191 -12.07 5.12 15.08
C SER A 191 -11.03 4.92 16.17
N THR A 192 -11.46 4.39 17.30
CA THR A 192 -10.62 3.84 18.37
C THR A 192 -10.59 2.30 18.36
N ASN A 193 -11.29 1.66 17.41
CA ASN A 193 -11.36 0.22 17.27
C ASN A 193 -10.10 -0.35 16.58
N PRO A 194 -9.24 -1.13 17.26
CA PRO A 194 -8.01 -1.68 16.69
C PRO A 194 -8.24 -2.67 15.52
N PHE A 195 -9.42 -3.28 15.44
CA PHE A 195 -9.77 -4.23 14.39
C PHE A 195 -10.19 -3.57 13.08
N MET A 196 -10.73 -2.34 13.15
CA MET A 196 -11.37 -1.67 12.01
C MET A 196 -10.65 -0.40 11.57
N ALA A 197 -9.80 0.20 12.40
CA ALA A 197 -9.09 1.42 12.06
C ALA A 197 -8.17 1.23 10.86
N VAL A 198 -8.31 2.06 9.82
CA VAL A 198 -7.50 2.02 8.60
C VAL A 198 -6.77 3.34 8.34
N ASP A 199 -7.19 4.43 8.97
CA ASP A 199 -6.54 5.72 8.82
C ASP A 199 -5.38 5.91 9.82
N LEU A 200 -4.31 6.58 9.36
CA LEU A 200 -3.08 6.75 10.14
C LEU A 200 -3.26 7.58 11.42
N ARG A 201 -4.29 8.40 11.53
CA ARG A 201 -4.56 9.21 12.75
C ARG A 201 -5.13 8.32 13.85
N SER A 202 -6.14 7.50 13.50
CA SER A 202 -6.70 6.50 14.41
C SER A 202 -5.63 5.51 14.87
N LEU A 203 -4.83 4.98 13.94
CA LEU A 203 -3.75 4.04 14.23
C LEU A 203 -2.68 4.65 15.15
N TRP A 204 -2.40 5.94 15.04
CA TRP A 204 -1.45 6.61 15.94
C TRP A 204 -1.95 6.65 17.39
N ILE A 205 -3.21 7.00 17.62
CA ILE A 205 -3.82 6.97 18.96
C ILE A 205 -3.87 5.53 19.49
N ILE A 206 -4.31 4.58 18.67
CA ILE A 206 -4.37 3.15 19.03
C ILE A 206 -2.98 2.63 19.42
N ASN A 207 -1.93 3.01 18.70
CA ASN A 207 -0.54 2.62 18.99
C ASN A 207 -0.02 3.12 20.35
N LEU A 208 -0.60 4.18 20.90
CA LEU A 208 -0.25 4.70 22.23
C LEU A 208 -1.01 4.00 23.35
N VAL A 209 -2.18 3.43 23.04
CA VAL A 209 -3.08 2.79 24.01
C VAL A 209 -2.88 1.27 24.05
N TYR A 210 -2.64 0.64 22.88
CA TYR A 210 -2.52 -0.81 22.74
C TYR A 210 -1.10 -1.23 22.35
N ASP A 211 -0.73 -2.44 22.71
CA ASP A 211 0.55 -3.03 22.34
C ASP A 211 0.36 -4.21 21.37
N PRO A 212 1.25 -4.36 20.36
CA PRO A 212 1.36 -5.57 19.54
C PRO A 212 2.26 -6.62 20.23
N LEU A 213 2.37 -7.81 19.64
CA LEU A 213 3.32 -8.83 20.08
C LEU A 213 4.79 -8.43 19.88
N LEU A 214 5.06 -7.80 18.75
CA LEU A 214 6.39 -7.38 18.29
C LEU A 214 6.34 -5.94 17.82
N ARG A 215 7.48 -5.27 17.82
CA ARG A 215 7.65 -3.94 17.20
C ARG A 215 8.88 -3.93 16.30
N ILE A 216 9.11 -2.84 15.61
CA ILE A 216 10.38 -2.56 14.94
C ILE A 216 11.16 -1.49 15.69
N ASP A 217 12.49 -1.57 15.66
CA ASP A 217 13.37 -0.52 16.17
C ASP A 217 13.64 0.56 15.10
N LYS A 218 14.49 1.54 15.46
CA LYS A 218 14.87 2.64 14.54
C LYS A 218 15.59 2.16 13.26
N ASP A 219 16.15 0.96 13.28
CA ASP A 219 16.84 0.34 12.14
C ASP A 219 15.91 -0.65 11.39
N LEU A 220 14.59 -0.56 11.64
CA LEU A 220 13.52 -1.38 11.09
C LEU A 220 13.64 -2.89 11.39
N LYS A 221 14.39 -3.25 12.44
CA LYS A 221 14.54 -4.63 12.88
C LYS A 221 13.42 -5.01 13.84
N VAL A 222 12.90 -6.22 13.68
CA VAL A 222 11.90 -6.77 14.62
C VAL A 222 12.51 -6.94 16.01
N VAL A 223 11.82 -6.40 17.00
CA VAL A 223 12.22 -6.47 18.42
C VAL A 223 11.09 -7.02 19.28
N PRO A 224 11.43 -7.70 20.39
CA PRO A 224 10.48 -8.19 21.38
C PRO A 224 9.64 -7.04 21.96
N TRP A 225 8.32 -7.33 22.21
CA TRP A 225 7.43 -6.38 22.87
C TRP A 225 6.55 -7.09 23.90
N LEU A 226 5.24 -7.36 23.65
CA LEU A 226 4.45 -8.25 24.51
C LEU A 226 4.97 -9.70 24.45
N ALA A 227 5.49 -10.13 23.29
CA ALA A 227 6.32 -11.33 23.20
C ALA A 227 7.78 -10.98 23.59
N THR A 228 8.40 -11.80 24.42
CA THR A 228 9.80 -11.61 24.89
C THR A 228 10.81 -12.39 24.06
N SER A 229 10.38 -13.47 23.44
CA SER A 229 11.17 -14.32 22.54
C SER A 229 10.25 -15.20 21.70
N TRP A 230 10.82 -15.80 20.68
CA TRP A 230 10.13 -16.76 19.82
C TRP A 230 11.09 -17.82 19.28
N GLU A 231 10.52 -18.95 18.90
CA GLU A 231 11.18 -20.05 18.21
C GLU A 231 10.40 -20.38 16.96
N VAL A 232 11.09 -20.73 15.88
CA VAL A 232 10.49 -21.10 14.58
C VAL A 232 10.87 -22.55 14.30
N SER A 233 9.89 -23.37 13.91
CA SER A 233 10.14 -24.76 13.50
C SER A 233 10.99 -24.83 12.23
N GLU A 234 11.65 -25.97 12.00
CA GLU A 234 12.53 -26.17 10.83
C GLU A 234 11.78 -26.02 9.48
N ASP A 235 10.49 -26.37 9.47
CA ASP A 235 9.62 -26.23 8.29
C ASP A 235 9.10 -24.79 8.08
N GLY A 236 9.46 -23.85 8.96
CA GLY A 236 9.04 -22.45 8.90
C GLY A 236 7.55 -22.19 9.14
N LYS A 237 6.78 -23.20 9.62
CA LYS A 237 5.32 -23.07 9.77
C LYS A 237 4.85 -22.82 11.20
N THR A 238 5.62 -23.20 12.20
CA THR A 238 5.21 -23.04 13.61
C THR A 238 6.08 -22.01 14.31
N TYR A 239 5.44 -20.97 14.84
CA TYR A 239 6.07 -19.93 15.62
C TYR A 239 5.60 -20.04 17.07
N THR A 240 6.50 -20.36 18.01
CA THR A 240 6.22 -20.44 19.45
C THR A 240 6.71 -19.18 20.14
N PHE A 241 5.80 -18.38 20.71
CA PHE A 241 6.13 -17.13 21.39
C PHE A 241 6.05 -17.29 22.90
N LYS A 242 7.03 -16.72 23.61
CA LYS A 242 6.97 -16.50 25.07
C LYS A 242 6.48 -15.09 25.34
N LEU A 243 5.43 -14.97 26.15
CA LEU A 243 4.80 -13.70 26.48
C LEU A 243 5.42 -13.08 27.74
N ARG A 244 5.33 -11.75 27.81
CA ARG A 244 5.80 -10.97 28.95
C ARG A 244 4.90 -11.17 30.14
N LYS A 245 5.48 -11.58 31.29
CA LYS A 245 4.77 -11.73 32.56
C LYS A 245 4.63 -10.39 33.29
N GLY A 246 3.55 -10.24 34.04
CA GLY A 246 3.33 -9.08 34.90
C GLY A 246 2.81 -7.83 34.16
N VAL A 247 2.49 -7.96 32.88
CA VAL A 247 1.77 -6.91 32.13
C VAL A 247 0.32 -6.86 32.62
N LYS A 248 -0.21 -5.65 32.77
CA LYS A 248 -1.60 -5.41 33.13
C LYS A 248 -2.30 -4.56 32.07
N TRP A 249 -3.56 -4.83 31.85
CA TRP A 249 -4.47 -3.93 31.16
C TRP A 249 -4.67 -2.64 31.96
N HIS A 250 -5.13 -1.57 31.31
CA HIS A 250 -5.34 -0.26 31.93
C HIS A 250 -6.33 -0.29 33.10
N ASP A 251 -7.21 -1.27 33.15
CA ASP A 251 -8.16 -1.54 34.24
C ASP A 251 -7.58 -2.39 35.39
N GLY A 252 -6.32 -2.82 35.25
CA GLY A 252 -5.60 -3.61 36.25
C GLY A 252 -5.69 -5.13 36.06
N THR A 253 -6.50 -5.63 35.12
CA THR A 253 -6.60 -7.06 34.79
C THR A 253 -5.27 -7.59 34.23
N PRO A 254 -4.81 -8.80 34.61
CA PRO A 254 -3.59 -9.37 34.04
C PRO A 254 -3.71 -9.71 32.56
N PHE A 255 -2.68 -9.38 31.78
CA PHE A 255 -2.52 -9.83 30.40
C PHE A 255 -2.01 -11.28 30.38
N THR A 256 -2.62 -12.12 29.52
CA THR A 256 -2.27 -13.54 29.36
C THR A 256 -2.34 -13.99 27.88
N ALA A 257 -1.98 -15.26 27.65
CA ALA A 257 -2.12 -15.92 26.36
C ALA A 257 -3.56 -15.98 25.84
N ASP A 258 -4.55 -15.98 26.74
CA ASP A 258 -5.97 -15.97 26.34
C ASP A 258 -6.35 -14.73 25.53
N ASP A 259 -5.77 -13.57 25.88
CA ASP A 259 -6.01 -12.31 25.18
C ASP A 259 -5.45 -12.36 23.75
N VAL A 260 -4.25 -12.94 23.59
CA VAL A 260 -3.62 -13.06 22.25
C VAL A 260 -4.39 -14.03 21.38
N VAL A 261 -4.70 -15.23 21.91
CA VAL A 261 -5.47 -16.24 21.16
C VAL A 261 -6.82 -15.69 20.75
N PHE A 262 -7.53 -15.02 21.68
CA PHE A 262 -8.80 -14.35 21.39
C PHE A 262 -8.66 -13.32 20.26
N THR A 263 -7.69 -12.41 20.37
CA THR A 263 -7.48 -11.32 19.40
C THR A 263 -7.33 -11.85 17.98
N PHE A 264 -6.41 -12.80 17.78
CA PHE A 264 -6.14 -13.31 16.43
C PHE A 264 -7.26 -14.24 15.93
N THR A 265 -7.80 -15.10 16.78
CA THR A 265 -8.86 -16.04 16.38
C THR A 265 -10.14 -15.29 16.00
N GLU A 266 -10.62 -14.41 16.89
CA GLU A 266 -11.88 -13.68 16.61
C GLU A 266 -11.69 -12.58 15.56
N GLY A 267 -10.53 -11.91 15.49
CA GLY A 267 -10.23 -10.94 14.45
C GLY A 267 -10.28 -11.55 13.05
N ILE A 268 -9.70 -12.74 12.87
CA ILE A 268 -9.73 -13.50 11.62
C ILE A 268 -11.15 -14.02 11.33
N LYS A 269 -11.76 -14.69 12.32
CA LYS A 269 -13.09 -15.31 12.17
C LYS A 269 -14.18 -14.30 11.80
N GLN A 270 -14.10 -13.08 12.36
CA GLN A 270 -15.07 -12.01 12.06
C GLN A 270 -14.69 -11.17 10.83
N GLU A 271 -13.63 -11.55 10.10
CA GLU A 271 -13.15 -10.88 8.89
C GLU A 271 -13.01 -9.36 9.08
N THR A 272 -12.38 -8.97 10.20
CA THR A 272 -12.17 -7.55 10.49
C THR A 272 -11.13 -6.96 9.53
N SER A 273 -11.23 -5.67 9.22
CA SER A 273 -10.40 -5.01 8.19
C SER A 273 -8.90 -5.21 8.37
N ARG A 274 -8.43 -5.36 9.63
CA ARG A 274 -6.99 -5.57 9.90
C ARG A 274 -6.59 -7.04 9.83
N PHE A 275 -7.43 -7.97 10.27
CA PHE A 275 -7.06 -9.36 10.46
C PHE A 275 -7.50 -10.27 9.30
N ALA A 276 -8.37 -9.81 8.39
CA ALA A 276 -8.86 -10.62 7.28
C ALA A 276 -7.73 -11.21 6.42
N ALA A 277 -6.69 -10.41 6.11
CA ALA A 277 -5.55 -10.87 5.34
C ALA A 277 -4.73 -11.98 6.02
N LEU A 278 -4.74 -12.03 7.36
CA LEU A 278 -4.05 -13.09 8.12
C LEU A 278 -4.72 -14.45 7.96
N ALA A 279 -5.99 -14.50 7.54
CA ALA A 279 -6.69 -15.74 7.25
C ALA A 279 -6.02 -16.56 6.13
N GLU A 280 -5.32 -15.90 5.20
CA GLU A 280 -4.56 -16.59 4.14
C GLU A 280 -3.23 -17.16 4.65
N ILE A 281 -2.70 -16.62 5.75
CA ILE A 281 -1.37 -16.96 6.30
C ILE A 281 -1.52 -17.94 7.47
N ILE A 282 -2.41 -17.64 8.43
CA ILE A 282 -2.54 -18.36 9.70
C ILE A 282 -3.59 -19.48 9.55
N ASP A 283 -3.20 -20.70 9.87
CA ASP A 283 -4.10 -21.82 10.02
C ASP A 283 -4.74 -21.81 11.42
N LYS A 284 -3.91 -21.66 12.48
CA LYS A 284 -4.37 -21.75 13.86
C LYS A 284 -3.50 -20.94 14.82
N VAL A 285 -4.14 -20.43 15.89
CA VAL A 285 -3.45 -19.85 17.06
C VAL A 285 -3.82 -20.66 18.30
N GLU A 286 -2.83 -21.15 19.02
CA GLU A 286 -3.00 -22.05 20.17
C GLU A 286 -2.38 -21.49 21.45
N LYS A 287 -3.11 -21.61 22.56
CA LYS A 287 -2.55 -21.44 23.90
C LYS A 287 -1.82 -22.72 24.29
N VAL A 288 -0.54 -22.58 24.70
CA VAL A 288 0.24 -23.69 25.28
C VAL A 288 0.17 -23.63 26.81
N ASP A 289 0.39 -22.44 27.36
CA ASP A 289 0.22 -22.10 28.76
C ASP A 289 -0.15 -20.61 28.88
N ASP A 290 -0.30 -20.08 30.11
CA ASP A 290 -0.73 -18.70 30.33
C ASP A 290 0.21 -17.63 29.71
N TYR A 291 1.44 -18.00 29.36
CA TYR A 291 2.45 -17.12 28.81
C TYR A 291 3.19 -17.72 27.60
N THR A 292 2.59 -18.72 26.97
CA THR A 292 3.14 -19.33 25.74
C THR A 292 2.04 -19.59 24.75
N ILE A 293 2.24 -19.11 23.53
CA ILE A 293 1.31 -19.32 22.40
C ILE A 293 2.05 -19.90 21.20
N LYS A 294 1.29 -20.52 20.30
CA LYS A 294 1.77 -20.95 18.99
C LYS A 294 0.91 -20.37 17.89
N PHE A 295 1.55 -19.84 16.86
CA PHE A 295 0.96 -19.63 15.56
C PHE A 295 1.37 -20.78 14.65
N ILE A 296 0.40 -21.39 14.01
CA ILE A 296 0.59 -22.43 12.99
C ILE A 296 0.18 -21.79 11.67
N LEU A 297 1.09 -21.75 10.70
CA LEU A 297 0.87 -21.16 9.38
C LEU A 297 0.47 -22.25 8.38
N LYS A 298 -0.34 -21.89 7.39
CA LYS A 298 -0.75 -22.77 6.28
C LYS A 298 0.46 -23.18 5.43
N THR A 299 1.30 -22.21 5.08
CA THR A 299 2.58 -22.36 4.37
C THR A 299 3.67 -21.60 5.12
N PRO A 300 4.97 -21.88 4.89
CA PRO A 300 6.03 -21.02 5.41
C PRO A 300 5.79 -19.57 4.96
N TYR A 301 6.14 -18.61 5.81
CA TYR A 301 6.06 -17.19 5.46
C TYR A 301 7.24 -16.43 6.08
N PRO A 302 8.32 -16.14 5.34
CA PRO A 302 9.57 -15.60 5.89
C PRO A 302 9.42 -14.23 6.55
N PHE A 303 8.38 -13.47 6.17
CA PHE A 303 8.10 -12.15 6.72
C PHE A 303 7.08 -12.15 7.87
N PHE A 304 6.70 -13.31 8.41
CA PHE A 304 5.65 -13.40 9.44
C PHE A 304 5.94 -12.55 10.69
N LEU A 305 7.18 -12.56 11.19
CA LEU A 305 7.57 -11.73 12.32
C LEU A 305 7.49 -10.24 12.02
N LEU A 306 7.90 -9.85 10.82
CA LEU A 306 7.82 -8.47 10.36
C LEU A 306 6.37 -8.05 10.13
N GLU A 307 5.53 -8.95 9.61
CA GLU A 307 4.09 -8.77 9.48
C GLU A 307 3.45 -8.49 10.84
N LEU A 308 3.73 -9.30 11.86
CA LEU A 308 3.24 -9.08 13.23
C LEU A 308 3.72 -7.77 13.86
N ALA A 309 4.91 -7.29 13.46
CA ALA A 309 5.48 -6.05 14.00
C ALA A 309 4.97 -4.78 13.31
N THR A 310 4.51 -4.87 12.05
CA THR A 310 4.18 -3.71 11.20
C THR A 310 2.75 -3.69 10.70
N GLY A 311 2.01 -4.79 10.81
CA GLY A 311 0.63 -4.92 10.31
C GLY A 311 -0.44 -4.28 11.21
N TYR A 312 -0.03 -3.60 12.30
CA TYR A 312 -0.94 -2.96 13.27
C TYR A 312 -1.87 -3.95 13.99
N TYR A 313 -1.38 -5.15 14.30
CA TYR A 313 -2.11 -6.19 15.02
C TYR A 313 -1.97 -5.99 16.53
N TYR A 314 -2.74 -5.07 17.07
CA TYR A 314 -2.76 -4.78 18.51
C TYR A 314 -3.57 -5.83 19.26
N VAL A 315 -3.02 -6.29 20.39
CA VAL A 315 -3.74 -7.23 21.25
C VAL A 315 -4.80 -6.47 22.04
N VAL A 316 -5.99 -7.07 22.15
CA VAL A 316 -7.13 -6.49 22.88
C VAL A 316 -7.51 -7.36 24.09
N PRO A 317 -8.10 -6.77 25.15
CA PRO A 317 -8.51 -7.50 26.35
C PRO A 317 -9.71 -8.41 26.05
N LYS A 318 -9.51 -9.72 26.18
CA LYS A 318 -10.58 -10.71 25.99
C LYS A 318 -11.81 -10.38 26.85
N HIS A 319 -11.60 -10.06 28.14
CA HIS A 319 -12.68 -9.79 29.09
C HIS A 319 -13.56 -8.57 28.73
N VAL A 320 -13.05 -7.66 27.89
CA VAL A 320 -13.84 -6.52 27.37
C VAL A 320 -14.53 -6.86 26.06
N CYS A 321 -13.86 -7.67 25.22
CA CYS A 321 -14.27 -7.86 23.82
C CYS A 321 -15.03 -9.17 23.58
N GLU A 322 -15.04 -10.12 24.51
CA GLU A 322 -15.69 -11.42 24.34
C GLU A 322 -17.19 -11.28 24.10
N GLY A 323 -17.68 -11.88 23.03
CA GLY A 323 -19.09 -11.84 22.64
C GLY A 323 -19.50 -10.61 21.82
N LEU A 324 -18.60 -9.67 21.57
CA LEU A 324 -18.88 -8.48 20.73
C LEU A 324 -18.79 -8.79 19.23
N ASP A 325 -19.57 -8.05 18.43
CA ASP A 325 -19.33 -7.88 17.00
C ASP A 325 -18.16 -6.88 16.84
N LEU A 326 -16.94 -7.39 16.61
CA LEU A 326 -15.73 -6.59 16.58
C LEU A 326 -15.72 -5.58 15.41
N ARG A 327 -16.51 -5.83 14.36
CA ARG A 327 -16.63 -4.90 13.22
C ARG A 327 -17.48 -3.67 13.55
N LYS A 328 -18.37 -3.79 14.53
CA LYS A 328 -19.26 -2.72 14.99
C LYS A 328 -18.87 -2.13 16.33
N TRP A 329 -17.85 -2.67 16.97
CA TRP A 329 -17.38 -2.19 18.27
C TRP A 329 -16.83 -0.77 18.15
N GLU A 330 -17.48 0.20 18.76
CA GLU A 330 -17.06 1.61 18.72
C GLU A 330 -15.86 1.92 19.61
N ASN A 331 -15.63 1.08 20.66
CA ASN A 331 -14.54 1.22 21.61
C ASN A 331 -14.42 2.64 22.21
N PRO A 332 -15.49 3.14 22.86
CA PRO A 332 -15.50 4.53 23.35
C PRO A 332 -14.52 4.78 24.50
N GLU A 333 -14.21 3.76 25.28
CA GLU A 333 -13.30 3.77 26.43
C GLU A 333 -12.19 2.72 26.21
N PRO A 334 -11.17 3.03 25.40
CA PRO A 334 -10.13 2.07 25.04
C PRO A 334 -9.34 1.57 26.25
N VAL A 335 -9.32 0.25 26.47
CA VAL A 335 -8.55 -0.45 27.50
C VAL A 335 -7.41 -1.21 26.84
N GLY A 336 -6.19 -0.72 26.96
CA GLY A 336 -4.99 -1.32 26.37
C GLY A 336 -3.96 -1.72 27.43
N THR A 337 -2.78 -2.17 26.98
CA THR A 337 -1.59 -2.42 27.81
C THR A 337 -0.52 -1.36 27.61
N GLY A 338 -0.77 -0.40 26.72
CA GLY A 338 0.18 0.57 26.21
C GLY A 338 0.61 1.64 27.22
N PRO A 339 1.56 2.50 26.79
CA PRO A 339 2.16 3.51 27.67
C PRO A 339 1.21 4.64 28.07
N PHE A 340 0.08 4.81 27.38
CA PHE A 340 -0.89 5.86 27.69
C PHE A 340 -2.29 5.31 27.84
N LYS A 341 -3.05 5.82 28.80
CA LYS A 341 -4.48 5.59 29.03
C LYS A 341 -5.30 6.63 28.29
N PHE A 342 -6.37 6.20 27.65
CA PHE A 342 -7.35 7.12 27.08
C PHE A 342 -8.16 7.79 28.19
N VAL A 343 -8.30 9.10 28.13
CA VAL A 343 -9.03 9.88 29.14
C VAL A 343 -10.33 10.42 28.59
N GLU A 344 -10.23 11.19 27.51
CA GLU A 344 -11.41 11.80 26.90
C GLU A 344 -11.19 12.15 25.42
N ARG A 345 -12.27 12.29 24.69
CA ARG A 345 -12.33 12.84 23.33
C ARG A 345 -13.52 13.79 23.20
N VAL A 346 -13.23 15.00 22.75
CA VAL A 346 -14.25 15.92 22.24
C VAL A 346 -14.16 15.89 20.72
N VAL A 347 -15.19 15.32 20.10
CA VAL A 347 -15.19 15.08 18.64
C VAL A 347 -14.98 16.38 17.87
N GLY A 348 -14.00 16.37 16.96
CA GLY A 348 -13.63 17.53 16.15
C GLY A 348 -12.78 18.57 16.86
N GLU A 349 -12.45 18.39 18.14
CA GLU A 349 -11.67 19.37 18.91
C GLU A 349 -10.36 18.78 19.44
N TYR A 350 -10.42 17.76 20.32
CA TYR A 350 -9.23 17.20 20.95
C TYR A 350 -9.41 15.78 21.49
N ILE A 351 -8.28 15.12 21.76
CA ILE A 351 -8.16 13.86 22.52
C ILE A 351 -7.10 14.06 23.60
N VAL A 352 -7.36 13.51 24.80
CA VAL A 352 -6.43 13.50 25.92
C VAL A 352 -6.07 12.07 26.29
N LEU A 353 -4.77 11.80 26.34
CA LEU A 353 -4.21 10.57 26.90
C LEU A 353 -3.33 10.93 28.09
N GLU A 354 -3.35 10.10 29.13
CA GLU A 354 -2.48 10.24 30.30
C GLU A 354 -1.53 9.05 30.44
N LYS A 355 -0.37 9.28 31.03
CA LYS A 355 0.63 8.26 31.28
C LYS A 355 0.03 7.09 32.03
N ASN A 356 0.33 5.87 31.57
CA ASN A 356 0.11 4.65 32.35
C ASN A 356 1.23 4.45 33.36
N GLU A 357 1.00 4.76 34.62
CA GLU A 357 2.00 4.64 35.69
C GLU A 357 2.40 3.17 35.97
N GLU A 358 1.53 2.21 35.60
CA GLU A 358 1.79 0.76 35.71
C GLU A 358 2.37 0.18 34.42
N PHE A 359 2.82 1.02 33.45
CA PHE A 359 3.40 0.54 32.21
C PHE A 359 4.62 -0.38 32.50
N TRP A 360 4.67 -1.49 31.82
CA TRP A 360 5.63 -2.57 32.08
C TRP A 360 7.11 -2.22 31.78
N ILE A 361 7.38 -1.12 31.02
CA ILE A 361 8.74 -0.56 30.85
C ILE A 361 8.99 0.45 31.96
N LYS A 362 9.86 0.08 32.91
CA LYS A 362 10.20 0.97 34.03
C LYS A 362 10.79 2.30 33.58
N GLY A 363 10.25 3.40 34.09
CA GLY A 363 10.71 4.74 33.82
C GLY A 363 10.25 5.33 32.47
N ALA A 364 9.39 4.64 31.76
CA ALA A 364 8.70 5.11 30.58
C ALA A 364 7.17 5.04 30.77
N PRO A 365 6.39 5.87 30.05
CA PRO A 365 6.87 6.99 29.23
C PRO A 365 7.39 8.14 30.08
N LYS A 366 8.25 8.99 29.49
CA LYS A 366 8.68 10.25 30.11
C LYS A 366 7.63 11.36 29.95
N ILE A 367 6.86 11.30 28.90
CA ILE A 367 5.69 12.14 28.68
C ILE A 367 4.61 11.76 29.69
N THR A 368 4.01 12.73 30.36
CA THR A 368 2.98 12.49 31.37
C THR A 368 1.57 12.64 30.83
N LYS A 369 1.43 13.44 29.75
CA LYS A 369 0.14 13.66 29.09
C LYS A 369 0.36 13.94 27.61
N VAL A 370 -0.50 13.39 26.77
CA VAL A 370 -0.57 13.69 25.33
C VAL A 370 -1.90 14.37 25.05
N ILE A 371 -1.85 15.52 24.38
CA ILE A 371 -3.03 16.26 23.95
C ILE A 371 -2.98 16.40 22.44
N MET A 372 -3.84 15.69 21.75
CA MET A 372 -4.09 15.86 20.33
C MET A 372 -5.12 16.99 20.14
N ARG A 373 -4.82 17.99 19.31
CA ARG A 373 -5.75 19.06 18.94
C ARG A 373 -6.04 19.04 17.45
N VAL A 374 -7.30 19.24 17.09
CA VAL A 374 -7.69 19.38 15.69
C VAL A 374 -7.48 20.82 15.23
N ILE A 375 -6.57 21.02 14.28
CA ILE A 375 -6.28 22.31 13.63
C ILE A 375 -6.18 22.03 12.12
N PRO A 376 -7.23 22.29 11.33
CA PRO A 376 -7.29 21.88 9.93
C PRO A 376 -6.24 22.51 9.02
N GLU A 377 -6.02 23.82 9.14
CA GLU A 377 -5.17 24.57 8.22
C GLU A 377 -3.68 24.46 8.56
N ALA A 378 -2.84 24.18 7.55
CA ALA A 378 -1.40 23.96 7.74
C ALA A 378 -0.67 25.18 8.32
N GLU A 379 -0.97 26.39 7.83
CA GLU A 379 -0.44 27.63 8.35
C GLU A 379 -0.83 27.86 9.81
N SER A 380 -2.07 27.54 10.18
CA SER A 380 -2.56 27.65 11.57
C SER A 380 -1.84 26.67 12.49
N ARG A 381 -1.59 25.44 12.04
CA ARG A 381 -0.77 24.46 12.80
C ARG A 381 0.64 24.98 13.02
N PHE A 382 1.29 25.50 11.98
CA PHE A 382 2.63 26.06 12.08
C PHE A 382 2.68 27.27 13.03
N LEU A 383 1.71 28.17 12.98
CA LEU A 383 1.62 29.31 13.90
C LEU A 383 1.41 28.85 15.35
N ALA A 384 0.58 27.83 15.57
CA ALA A 384 0.38 27.25 16.90
C ALA A 384 1.67 26.61 17.47
N ILE A 385 2.51 25.98 16.61
CA ILE A 385 3.84 25.48 17.00
C ILE A 385 4.75 26.66 17.40
N LYS A 386 4.81 27.71 16.59
CA LYS A 386 5.61 28.91 16.91
C LYS A 386 5.19 29.56 18.23
N ALA A 387 3.90 29.66 18.48
CA ALA A 387 3.35 30.24 19.72
C ALA A 387 3.54 29.29 20.94
N GLY A 388 3.91 28.03 20.78
CA GLY A 388 4.00 27.03 21.85
C GLY A 388 2.64 26.51 22.33
N GLU A 389 1.58 26.72 21.56
CA GLU A 389 0.25 26.17 21.85
C GLU A 389 0.23 24.66 21.60
N VAL A 390 1.00 24.18 20.60
CA VAL A 390 1.31 22.78 20.34
C VAL A 390 2.82 22.61 20.13
N ASP A 391 3.32 21.40 20.32
CA ASP A 391 4.75 21.11 20.25
C ASP A 391 5.18 20.71 18.81
N THR A 392 4.28 20.09 18.05
CA THR A 392 4.49 19.69 16.65
C THR A 392 3.14 19.41 15.99
N GLU A 393 3.17 18.99 14.72
CA GLU A 393 2.00 18.49 13.97
C GLU A 393 2.14 17.03 13.56
N ARG A 394 1.00 16.35 13.27
CA ARG A 394 0.97 14.92 12.97
C ARG A 394 1.64 14.55 11.65
N TYR A 395 1.43 15.34 10.61
CA TYR A 395 2.02 15.11 9.29
C TYR A 395 3.23 16.02 9.07
N ASP A 396 3.86 15.89 7.91
CA ASP A 396 4.99 16.71 7.53
C ASP A 396 4.59 18.19 7.46
N THR A 397 5.50 19.04 7.91
CA THR A 397 5.33 20.49 7.80
C THR A 397 5.43 20.90 6.33
N ALA A 398 4.53 21.75 5.88
CA ALA A 398 4.52 22.26 4.52
C ALA A 398 5.89 22.85 4.16
N ILE A 399 6.47 22.43 3.04
CA ILE A 399 7.84 22.80 2.62
C ILE A 399 8.03 24.34 2.56
N THR A 400 6.98 25.07 2.17
CA THR A 400 6.97 26.54 2.14
C THR A 400 7.21 27.21 3.52
N LEU A 401 6.93 26.49 4.62
CA LEU A 401 7.08 26.99 5.99
C LEU A 401 8.43 26.57 6.62
N VAL A 402 9.12 25.61 6.03
CA VAL A 402 10.38 25.04 6.59
C VAL A 402 11.47 26.10 6.73
N GLU A 403 11.63 26.97 5.73
CA GLU A 403 12.64 28.04 5.77
C GLU A 403 12.35 29.11 6.85
N GLN A 404 11.08 29.27 7.23
CA GLN A 404 10.71 30.12 8.37
C GLN A 404 11.07 29.41 9.68
N ALA A 405 10.79 28.11 9.78
CA ALA A 405 11.13 27.32 10.96
C ALA A 405 12.64 27.28 11.24
N LYS A 406 13.47 27.13 10.21
CA LYS A 406 14.94 27.13 10.35
C LYS A 406 15.51 28.43 10.95
N LYS A 407 14.81 29.54 10.80
CA LYS A 407 15.21 30.86 11.32
C LYS A 407 14.74 31.11 12.76
N ASP A 408 13.87 30.30 13.32
CA ASP A 408 13.33 30.48 14.66
C ASP A 408 14.12 29.61 15.66
N PRO A 409 14.82 30.24 16.65
CA PRO A 409 15.64 29.50 17.62
C PRO A 409 14.83 28.58 18.54
N ASN A 410 13.52 28.79 18.64
CA ASN A 410 12.60 27.99 19.45
C ASN A 410 12.10 26.73 18.69
N LEU A 411 12.49 26.57 17.44
CA LEU A 411 12.06 25.46 16.59
C LEU A 411 13.26 24.62 16.13
N LYS A 412 12.99 23.35 15.88
CA LYS A 412 13.91 22.43 15.19
C LYS A 412 13.21 21.86 13.98
N VAL A 413 13.94 21.74 12.88
CA VAL A 413 13.52 21.00 11.69
C VAL A 413 14.20 19.64 11.74
N ILE A 414 13.41 18.59 11.76
CA ILE A 414 13.87 17.20 11.78
C ILE A 414 13.52 16.57 10.43
N THR A 415 14.48 15.92 9.80
CA THR A 415 14.28 15.22 8.52
C THR A 415 14.59 13.75 8.67
N ALA A 416 13.83 12.92 7.93
CA ALA A 416 13.99 11.47 7.85
C ALA A 416 13.56 10.98 6.47
N PRO A 417 13.86 9.74 6.06
CA PRO A 417 13.17 9.12 4.95
C PRO A 417 11.66 9.11 5.21
N GLY A 418 10.88 9.61 4.26
CA GLY A 418 9.43 9.77 4.43
C GLY A 418 8.65 8.48 4.19
N LEU A 419 7.33 8.60 4.26
CA LEU A 419 6.42 7.46 4.11
C LEU A 419 6.01 7.22 2.65
N TRP A 420 6.05 8.23 1.79
CA TRP A 420 5.38 8.22 0.50
C TRP A 420 6.36 7.99 -0.66
N LEU A 421 6.14 6.92 -1.41
CA LEU A 421 6.78 6.67 -2.70
C LEU A 421 5.94 7.32 -3.79
N VAL A 422 6.46 8.37 -4.40
CA VAL A 422 5.83 9.00 -5.59
C VAL A 422 6.18 8.17 -6.82
N TYR A 423 5.19 7.85 -7.62
CA TYR A 423 5.30 7.01 -8.81
C TYR A 423 4.36 7.48 -9.91
N ILE A 424 4.62 7.00 -11.12
CA ILE A 424 3.68 7.02 -12.23
C ILE A 424 3.33 5.58 -12.60
N ALA A 425 2.11 5.36 -13.07
CA ALA A 425 1.67 4.05 -13.52
C ALA A 425 0.95 4.14 -14.87
N PHE A 426 1.18 3.14 -15.71
CA PHE A 426 0.53 2.93 -16.99
C PHE A 426 -0.37 1.70 -16.92
N ASN A 427 -1.54 1.79 -17.53
CA ASN A 427 -2.45 0.66 -17.60
C ASN A 427 -1.98 -0.35 -18.65
N THR A 428 -1.33 -1.42 -18.17
CA THR A 428 -0.82 -2.49 -19.03
C THR A 428 -1.89 -3.52 -19.42
N HIS A 429 -3.04 -3.48 -18.76
CA HIS A 429 -4.12 -4.45 -18.96
C HIS A 429 -5.06 -4.08 -20.11
N THR A 430 -5.54 -2.84 -20.15
CA THR A 430 -6.65 -2.44 -21.03
C THR A 430 -6.23 -1.62 -22.25
N HIS A 431 -5.15 -0.83 -22.17
CA HIS A 431 -4.84 0.16 -23.19
C HIS A 431 -3.53 -0.05 -23.93
N PHE A 432 -2.46 -0.40 -23.20
CA PHE A 432 -1.14 -0.46 -23.78
C PHE A 432 -0.19 -1.34 -22.97
N TYR A 433 0.58 -2.17 -23.66
CA TYR A 433 1.69 -2.90 -23.07
C TYR A 433 2.86 -3.00 -24.05
N ASP A 434 3.95 -2.32 -23.77
CA ASP A 434 5.24 -2.48 -24.41
C ASP A 434 6.37 -2.29 -23.37
N PRO A 435 7.02 -3.38 -22.92
CA PRO A 435 8.10 -3.30 -21.93
C PRO A 435 9.24 -2.37 -22.33
N LYS A 436 9.53 -2.25 -23.65
CA LYS A 436 10.60 -1.37 -24.13
C LYS A 436 10.27 0.12 -23.96
N VAL A 437 8.98 0.48 -24.06
CA VAL A 437 8.55 1.84 -23.74
C VAL A 437 8.75 2.13 -22.27
N PHE A 438 8.40 1.21 -21.36
CA PHE A 438 8.62 1.40 -19.93
C PHE A 438 10.11 1.48 -19.58
N GLU A 439 10.95 0.62 -20.19
CA GLU A 439 12.41 0.71 -20.05
C GLU A 439 12.94 2.09 -20.53
N ALA A 440 12.47 2.58 -21.68
CA ALA A 440 12.85 3.89 -22.21
C ALA A 440 12.45 5.04 -21.27
N ILE A 441 11.25 4.98 -20.68
CA ILE A 441 10.76 5.98 -19.72
C ILE A 441 11.69 6.06 -18.49
N GLN A 442 12.25 4.94 -18.02
CA GLN A 442 13.19 4.94 -16.90
C GLN A 442 14.42 5.83 -17.16
N TYR A 443 14.94 5.81 -18.41
CA TYR A 443 16.08 6.66 -18.84
C TYR A 443 15.68 8.09 -19.20
N ALA A 444 14.40 8.33 -19.52
CA ALA A 444 13.91 9.65 -19.92
C ALA A 444 13.59 10.57 -18.74
N ILE A 445 13.50 10.05 -17.51
CA ILE A 445 13.14 10.81 -16.33
C ILE A 445 14.37 11.21 -15.53
N ASN A 446 14.62 12.51 -15.41
CA ASN A 446 15.58 13.09 -14.46
C ASN A 446 14.92 13.20 -13.09
N ARG A 447 15.14 12.19 -12.25
CA ARG A 447 14.50 12.10 -10.92
C ARG A 447 15.00 13.16 -9.96
N GLU A 448 16.25 13.55 -10.04
CA GLU A 448 16.85 14.64 -9.24
C GLU A 448 16.14 15.96 -9.54
N GLU A 449 15.93 16.27 -10.83
CA GLU A 449 15.18 17.48 -11.24
C GLU A 449 13.73 17.42 -10.76
N VAL A 450 13.10 16.23 -10.78
CA VAL A 450 11.73 16.07 -10.27
C VAL A 450 11.69 16.33 -8.77
N VAL A 451 12.59 15.76 -7.97
CA VAL A 451 12.69 15.99 -6.52
C VAL A 451 12.89 17.47 -6.22
N GLU A 452 13.84 18.11 -6.91
CA GLU A 452 14.16 19.54 -6.70
C GLU A 452 12.96 20.43 -6.98
N LYS A 453 12.30 20.24 -8.13
CA LYS A 453 11.22 21.14 -8.57
C LYS A 453 9.86 20.80 -7.97
N ALA A 454 9.56 19.52 -7.74
CA ALA A 454 8.27 19.10 -7.19
C ALA A 454 8.22 19.18 -5.66
N ASN A 455 9.33 18.91 -4.98
CA ASN A 455 9.37 18.80 -3.51
C ASN A 455 10.51 19.61 -2.86
N GLY A 456 11.05 20.62 -3.55
CA GLY A 456 12.06 21.53 -2.99
C GLY A 456 13.35 20.85 -2.54
N GLY A 457 13.75 19.75 -3.18
CA GLY A 457 14.90 18.93 -2.81
C GLY A 457 14.67 17.94 -1.67
N TYR A 458 13.48 17.92 -1.05
CA TYR A 458 13.16 17.01 0.06
C TYR A 458 12.64 15.65 -0.45
N GLY A 459 13.55 14.83 -0.97
CA GLY A 459 13.23 13.48 -1.45
C GLY A 459 14.46 12.71 -1.87
N TYR A 460 14.28 11.43 -2.08
CA TYR A 460 15.33 10.51 -2.49
C TYR A 460 14.91 9.82 -3.79
N PRO A 461 15.63 10.02 -4.91
CA PRO A 461 15.39 9.27 -6.15
C PRO A 461 15.36 7.77 -5.88
N VAL A 462 14.36 7.08 -6.44
CA VAL A 462 14.24 5.62 -6.39
C VAL A 462 13.89 5.06 -7.76
N TYR A 463 14.32 3.82 -8.02
CA TYR A 463 14.29 3.21 -9.33
C TYR A 463 13.55 1.88 -9.36
N THR A 464 13.32 1.30 -8.17
CA THR A 464 12.65 0.01 -7.99
C THR A 464 11.54 0.12 -6.94
N VAL A 465 10.63 -0.83 -6.94
CA VAL A 465 9.47 -0.87 -6.03
C VAL A 465 9.85 -0.95 -4.56
N LEU A 466 11.00 -1.54 -4.25
CA LEU A 466 11.58 -1.54 -2.91
C LEU A 466 12.74 -0.54 -2.86
N ASN A 467 12.95 0.09 -1.72
CA ASN A 467 14.00 1.09 -1.54
C ASN A 467 14.79 0.87 -0.24
N LYS A 468 16.07 1.27 -0.23
CA LYS A 468 16.99 1.04 0.88
C LYS A 468 16.55 1.63 2.22
N TYR A 469 15.73 2.65 2.20
CA TYR A 469 15.30 3.37 3.40
C TYR A 469 14.23 2.60 4.21
N TRP A 470 13.44 1.77 3.52
CA TRP A 470 12.40 0.96 4.13
C TRP A 470 12.71 -0.53 4.15
N HIS A 471 13.47 -1.02 3.18
CA HIS A 471 13.68 -2.46 2.97
C HIS A 471 15.12 -2.91 3.17
N GLY A 472 16.04 -1.96 3.49
CA GLY A 472 17.45 -2.28 3.78
C GLY A 472 18.11 -3.10 2.66
N ASP A 473 18.62 -4.25 3.03
CA ASP A 473 19.33 -5.16 2.11
C ASP A 473 18.42 -5.78 1.03
N TYR A 474 17.09 -5.77 1.22
CA TYR A 474 16.14 -6.23 0.19
C TYR A 474 15.94 -5.23 -0.95
N ALA A 475 16.44 -4.02 -0.86
CA ALA A 475 16.36 -3.05 -1.95
C ALA A 475 17.42 -3.33 -3.02
N SER A 476 16.99 -3.37 -4.28
CA SER A 476 17.90 -3.48 -5.41
C SER A 476 18.80 -2.24 -5.54
N THR A 477 20.03 -2.45 -6.01
CA THR A 477 20.97 -1.38 -6.39
C THR A 477 20.79 -0.92 -7.84
N LEU A 478 19.80 -1.45 -8.55
CA LEU A 478 19.49 -1.05 -9.93
C LEU A 478 19.17 0.44 -10.00
N THR A 479 19.80 1.12 -10.94
CA THR A 479 19.58 2.54 -11.24
C THR A 479 19.46 2.77 -12.74
N PHE A 480 18.74 3.83 -13.11
CA PHE A 480 18.62 4.29 -14.49
C PHE A 480 19.13 5.73 -14.55
N GLU A 481 20.34 5.89 -15.06
CA GLU A 481 20.92 7.23 -15.26
C GLU A 481 20.10 7.99 -16.32
N TYR A 482 19.78 9.27 -16.04
CA TYR A 482 19.06 10.11 -16.98
C TYR A 482 19.79 10.21 -18.30
N ASN A 483 19.21 9.66 -19.36
CA ASN A 483 19.79 9.62 -20.69
C ASN A 483 18.70 9.63 -21.77
N PRO A 484 18.21 10.81 -22.16
CA PRO A 484 17.15 10.91 -23.18
C PRO A 484 17.52 10.29 -24.52
N GLU A 485 18.80 10.33 -24.91
CA GLU A 485 19.24 9.75 -26.18
C GLU A 485 19.19 8.22 -26.15
N LYS A 486 19.56 7.61 -25.02
CA LYS A 486 19.37 6.18 -24.81
C LYS A 486 17.87 5.81 -24.84
N ALA A 487 17.01 6.61 -24.23
CA ALA A 487 15.56 6.41 -24.28
C ALA A 487 15.05 6.42 -25.72
N LYS A 488 15.46 7.39 -26.53
CA LYS A 488 15.10 7.47 -27.96
C LYS A 488 15.58 6.24 -28.73
N GLN A 489 16.81 5.80 -28.49
CA GLN A 489 17.37 4.62 -29.13
C GLN A 489 16.55 3.35 -28.80
N ILE A 490 16.20 3.13 -27.52
CA ILE A 490 15.37 1.99 -27.11
C ILE A 490 14.00 2.02 -27.81
N LEU A 491 13.38 3.20 -27.89
CA LEU A 491 12.11 3.39 -28.58
C LEU A 491 12.21 3.07 -30.09
N GLU A 492 13.28 3.53 -30.76
CA GLU A 492 13.50 3.28 -32.19
C GLU A 492 13.76 1.81 -32.49
N GLU A 493 14.55 1.12 -31.65
CA GLU A 493 14.80 -0.32 -31.74
C GLU A 493 13.49 -1.13 -31.53
N ALA A 494 12.59 -0.66 -30.64
CA ALA A 494 11.28 -1.24 -30.40
C ALA A 494 10.27 -0.95 -31.53
N GLY A 495 10.60 -0.07 -32.49
CA GLY A 495 9.75 0.26 -33.64
C GLY A 495 8.91 1.51 -33.46
N TRP A 496 9.25 2.37 -32.50
CA TRP A 496 8.59 3.65 -32.26
C TRP A 496 9.38 4.79 -32.89
N LYS A 497 8.82 5.50 -33.87
CA LYS A 497 9.49 6.59 -34.61
C LYS A 497 8.52 7.75 -34.82
N ASP A 498 9.04 8.95 -34.76
CA ASP A 498 8.33 10.16 -35.22
C ASP A 498 8.40 10.20 -36.73
N ILE A 499 7.32 9.85 -37.42
CA ILE A 499 7.29 9.71 -38.88
C ILE A 499 6.71 10.92 -39.60
N ASP A 500 5.90 11.75 -38.94
CA ASP A 500 5.31 12.94 -39.52
C ASP A 500 5.95 14.24 -39.03
N GLY A 501 6.83 14.17 -38.05
CA GLY A 501 7.62 15.29 -37.52
C GLY A 501 6.87 16.16 -36.51
N ASP A 502 5.79 15.67 -35.94
CA ASP A 502 5.01 16.40 -34.94
C ASP A 502 5.59 16.29 -33.51
N GLY A 503 6.63 15.47 -33.35
CA GLY A 503 7.34 15.23 -32.08
C GLY A 503 6.77 14.11 -31.24
N ILE A 504 5.74 13.39 -31.67
CA ILE A 504 5.17 12.22 -31.04
C ILE A 504 5.60 10.99 -31.84
N ARG A 505 5.83 9.84 -31.18
CA ARG A 505 6.29 8.63 -31.87
C ARG A 505 5.12 7.72 -32.21
N GLU A 506 5.11 7.21 -33.44
CA GLU A 506 4.18 6.21 -33.96
C GLU A 506 4.85 4.83 -34.03
N TYR A 507 4.03 3.78 -33.95
CA TYR A 507 4.50 2.42 -34.08
C TYR A 507 4.58 1.98 -35.54
N VAL A 508 5.80 1.74 -36.02
CA VAL A 508 6.07 1.27 -37.40
C VAL A 508 6.57 -0.18 -37.44
N GLY A 509 6.63 -0.84 -36.29
CA GLY A 509 7.19 -2.20 -36.16
C GLY A 509 8.69 -2.20 -35.89
N PRO A 510 9.22 -3.27 -35.21
CA PRO A 510 10.62 -3.34 -34.87
C PRO A 510 11.50 -3.38 -36.13
N THR A 511 12.57 -2.60 -36.14
CA THR A 511 13.58 -2.67 -37.20
C THR A 511 14.34 -3.99 -37.05
N THR A 512 14.00 -4.96 -37.89
CA THR A 512 14.79 -6.18 -38.00
C THR A 512 16.18 -5.79 -38.52
N PRO A 513 17.30 -6.18 -37.88
CA PRO A 513 18.61 -6.04 -38.47
C PRO A 513 18.61 -6.84 -39.78
N THR A 514 18.76 -6.19 -40.90
CA THR A 514 18.93 -6.87 -42.20
C THR A 514 20.29 -7.53 -42.20
N THR A 515 20.34 -8.81 -41.82
CA THR A 515 21.47 -9.67 -42.18
C THR A 515 21.40 -9.89 -43.70
N PRO A 516 22.49 -9.70 -44.44
CA PRO A 516 22.50 -9.97 -45.87
C PRO A 516 22.16 -11.42 -46.15
N THR A 517 21.03 -11.68 -46.72
CA THR A 517 20.62 -13.04 -47.16
C THR A 517 21.35 -13.40 -48.43
N THR A 518 22.17 -14.44 -48.35
CA THR A 518 22.64 -15.19 -49.55
C THR A 518 21.44 -15.89 -50.20
N PRO A 519 21.32 -15.85 -51.52
CA PRO A 519 20.15 -16.43 -52.22
C PRO A 519 20.17 -17.95 -52.14
N THR A 520 19.14 -18.55 -51.59
CA THR A 520 18.88 -20.00 -51.66
C THR A 520 17.71 -20.27 -52.59
N THR A 521 17.90 -21.27 -53.43
CA THR A 521 17.08 -21.86 -54.49
C THR A 521 15.68 -22.27 -54.04
N PRO A 522 14.64 -22.22 -54.88
CA PRO A 522 13.25 -22.49 -54.50
C PRO A 522 12.97 -23.96 -54.31
N THR A 523 12.40 -24.35 -53.18
CA THR A 523 11.77 -25.65 -52.98
C THR A 523 10.26 -25.48 -52.91
N THR A 524 9.56 -26.41 -53.56
CA THR A 524 8.11 -26.57 -53.76
C THR A 524 7.28 -26.44 -52.44
N PRO A 525 6.05 -25.90 -52.49
CA PRO A 525 5.20 -25.66 -51.33
C PRO A 525 4.49 -26.96 -50.88
N PRO A 526 4.31 -27.13 -49.56
CA PRO A 526 3.40 -28.16 -49.03
C PRO A 526 1.97 -27.64 -48.96
N THR A 527 1.05 -28.55 -49.16
CA THR A 527 -0.40 -28.39 -49.21
C THR A 527 -1.01 -27.74 -47.96
N THR A 528 -1.94 -26.84 -48.23
CA THR A 528 -2.76 -26.06 -47.28
C THR A 528 -3.66 -26.94 -46.41
N PRO A 529 -3.78 -26.68 -45.11
CA PRO A 529 -4.91 -27.16 -44.32
C PRO A 529 -6.06 -26.13 -44.42
N THR A 530 -7.24 -26.67 -44.59
CA THR A 530 -8.52 -25.95 -44.69
C THR A 530 -8.82 -25.12 -43.46
N THR A 531 -9.14 -23.86 -43.67
CA THR A 531 -9.62 -22.87 -42.68
C THR A 531 -11.02 -23.25 -42.19
N PRO A 532 -11.30 -23.21 -40.88
CA PRO A 532 -12.67 -23.28 -40.38
C PRO A 532 -13.43 -21.98 -40.67
N ALA A 533 -14.72 -22.11 -40.93
CA ALA A 533 -15.61 -20.98 -41.22
C ALA A 533 -15.77 -20.01 -40.06
N PRO A 534 -16.07 -18.73 -40.32
CA PRO A 534 -16.16 -17.68 -39.28
C PRO A 534 -17.38 -17.87 -38.38
N TYR A 535 -17.17 -17.64 -37.08
CA TYR A 535 -18.24 -17.68 -36.07
C TYR A 535 -18.97 -16.34 -36.04
N THR A 536 -20.31 -16.40 -36.02
CA THR A 536 -21.16 -15.24 -35.76
C THR A 536 -21.52 -15.22 -34.26
N ILE A 537 -21.04 -14.21 -33.53
CA ILE A 537 -21.45 -13.98 -32.15
C ILE A 537 -22.69 -13.07 -32.17
N ILE A 538 -23.82 -13.61 -31.73
CA ILE A 538 -25.04 -12.79 -31.52
C ILE A 538 -25.01 -12.29 -30.07
N THR A 539 -24.76 -10.99 -29.90
CA THR A 539 -24.88 -10.31 -28.61
C THR A 539 -26.31 -9.78 -28.46
N THR A 540 -27.09 -10.35 -27.57
CA THR A 540 -28.41 -9.82 -27.22
C THR A 540 -28.25 -8.80 -26.12
N VAL A 541 -28.45 -7.53 -26.43
CA VAL A 541 -28.49 -6.44 -25.46
C VAL A 541 -29.92 -6.36 -24.90
N ILE A 542 -30.08 -6.63 -23.61
CA ILE A 542 -31.35 -6.45 -22.91
C ILE A 542 -31.39 -5.03 -22.35
N HIS A 543 -32.20 -4.16 -22.97
CA HIS A 543 -32.56 -2.86 -22.38
C HIS A 543 -33.67 -3.05 -21.35
N THR A 544 -33.36 -2.78 -20.07
CA THR A 544 -34.38 -2.66 -19.00
C THR A 544 -34.78 -1.21 -18.83
N THR A 545 -35.99 -0.84 -19.25
CA THR A 545 -36.61 0.42 -18.83
C THR A 545 -37.32 0.19 -17.50
N THR A 546 -37.12 1.12 -16.57
CA THR A 546 -37.74 1.13 -15.23
C THR A 546 -39.19 1.48 -15.31
N GLU A 547 -40.09 0.50 -15.50
CA GLU A 547 -41.51 0.64 -15.17
C GLU A 547 -42.02 -0.69 -14.63
N THR A 548 -42.49 -0.60 -13.39
CA THR A 548 -43.41 -1.47 -12.61
C THR A 548 -43.46 -2.97 -12.97
N ILE A 549 -42.72 -3.77 -12.22
CA ILE A 549 -42.87 -5.24 -12.22
C ILE A 549 -44.15 -5.64 -11.49
N THR A 550 -45.20 -5.91 -12.24
CA THR A 550 -46.46 -6.52 -11.68
C THR A 550 -46.92 -7.76 -12.44
N GLN A 551 -46.23 -8.27 -13.45
CA GLN A 551 -46.52 -9.57 -14.04
C GLN A 551 -45.25 -10.26 -14.51
N ILE A 552 -44.89 -11.36 -13.87
CA ILE A 552 -43.96 -12.34 -14.43
C ILE A 552 -44.81 -13.39 -15.15
N SER A 553 -44.95 -13.24 -16.45
CA SER A 553 -45.46 -14.32 -17.30
C SER A 553 -44.25 -15.17 -17.78
N THR A 554 -44.46 -16.46 -17.78
CA THR A 554 -43.54 -17.55 -18.07
C THR A 554 -42.70 -17.29 -19.33
N ALA A 555 -41.38 -17.11 -19.18
CA ALA A 555 -40.50 -17.08 -20.32
C ALA A 555 -40.18 -18.52 -20.75
N VAL A 556 -40.58 -18.87 -21.96
CA VAL A 556 -40.19 -20.15 -22.60
C VAL A 556 -38.76 -19.97 -23.13
N ILE A 557 -37.78 -20.66 -22.53
CA ILE A 557 -36.41 -20.72 -23.04
C ILE A 557 -36.37 -21.81 -24.10
N THR A 558 -36.28 -21.40 -25.35
CA THR A 558 -36.00 -22.33 -26.47
C THR A 558 -34.51 -22.45 -26.62
N THR A 559 -33.95 -23.60 -26.27
CA THR A 559 -32.54 -23.91 -26.53
C THR A 559 -32.41 -24.55 -27.92
N THR A 560 -31.72 -23.87 -28.81
CA THR A 560 -31.26 -24.47 -30.08
C THR A 560 -29.91 -25.16 -29.80
N ALA A 561 -29.84 -26.45 -29.99
CA ALA A 561 -28.62 -27.23 -29.83
C ALA A 561 -27.61 -26.83 -30.92
N VAL A 562 -26.44 -26.35 -30.48
CA VAL A 562 -25.27 -26.14 -31.36
C VAL A 562 -24.45 -27.43 -31.34
N VAL A 563 -24.33 -28.08 -32.46
CA VAL A 563 -23.54 -29.29 -32.60
C VAL A 563 -22.05 -28.91 -32.54
N GLY A 564 -21.32 -29.45 -31.56
CA GLY A 564 -19.86 -29.34 -31.47
C GLY A 564 -19.25 -28.76 -30.17
N VAL A 565 -20.07 -28.45 -29.15
CA VAL A 565 -19.53 -27.99 -27.84
C VAL A 565 -19.64 -29.14 -26.82
N PRO A 566 -18.57 -29.44 -26.03
CA PRO A 566 -18.63 -30.46 -24.99
C PRO A 566 -19.72 -30.11 -23.94
N THR A 567 -20.50 -31.12 -23.57
CA THR A 567 -21.66 -31.00 -22.64
C THR A 567 -21.32 -30.42 -21.27
N GLU A 568 -20.08 -30.51 -20.83
CA GLU A 568 -19.60 -29.97 -19.53
C GLU A 568 -19.53 -28.42 -19.51
N ALA A 569 -19.25 -27.78 -20.64
CA ALA A 569 -19.21 -26.32 -20.72
C ALA A 569 -20.61 -25.67 -20.71
N LEU A 570 -21.62 -26.35 -21.25
CA LEU A 570 -23.01 -25.88 -21.23
C LEU A 570 -23.65 -25.95 -19.84
N THR A 571 -23.31 -26.98 -19.05
CA THR A 571 -23.86 -27.16 -17.70
C THR A 571 -23.37 -26.10 -16.74
N GLY A 572 -22.09 -25.69 -16.83
CA GLY A 572 -21.52 -24.62 -16.01
C GLY A 572 -22.19 -23.25 -16.25
N THR A 573 -22.41 -22.89 -17.51
CA THR A 573 -23.03 -21.60 -17.88
C THR A 573 -24.48 -21.51 -17.46
N ILE A 574 -25.26 -22.60 -17.56
CA ILE A 574 -26.67 -22.63 -17.13
C ILE A 574 -26.78 -22.51 -15.59
N ILE A 575 -25.88 -23.15 -14.84
CA ILE A 575 -25.84 -23.06 -13.37
C ILE A 575 -25.54 -21.62 -12.93
N ILE A 576 -24.59 -20.94 -13.56
CA ILE A 576 -24.24 -19.54 -13.26
C ILE A 576 -25.42 -18.60 -13.53
N ILE A 577 -26.13 -18.77 -14.63
CA ILE A 577 -27.31 -17.95 -14.97
C ILE A 577 -28.45 -18.17 -13.95
N VAL A 578 -28.69 -19.40 -13.53
CA VAL A 578 -29.72 -19.72 -12.52
C VAL A 578 -29.34 -19.12 -11.15
N ILE A 579 -28.09 -19.19 -10.75
CA ILE A 579 -27.59 -18.58 -9.50
C ILE A 579 -27.75 -17.06 -9.54
N LEU A 580 -27.41 -16.40 -10.64
CA LEU A 580 -27.59 -14.95 -10.82
C LEU A 580 -29.06 -14.52 -10.75
N ILE A 581 -29.97 -15.29 -11.35
CA ILE A 581 -31.42 -15.04 -11.28
C ILE A 581 -31.94 -15.21 -9.84
N ILE A 582 -31.50 -16.23 -9.12
CA ILE A 582 -31.86 -16.45 -7.71
C ILE A 582 -31.34 -15.32 -6.83
N LEU A 583 -30.10 -14.85 -7.03
CA LEU A 583 -29.51 -13.72 -6.33
C LEU A 583 -30.27 -12.41 -6.59
N LEU A 584 -30.66 -12.15 -7.84
CA LEU A 584 -31.46 -10.98 -8.21
C LEU A 584 -32.87 -11.00 -7.55
N ILE A 585 -33.52 -12.17 -7.48
CA ILE A 585 -34.78 -12.35 -6.80
C ILE A 585 -34.63 -12.16 -5.27
N TYR A 586 -33.54 -12.65 -4.69
CA TYR A 586 -33.24 -12.49 -3.27
C TYR A 586 -33.00 -11.01 -2.89
N VAL A 587 -32.21 -10.29 -3.69
CA VAL A 587 -31.95 -8.86 -3.49
C VAL A 587 -33.21 -8.01 -3.67
N ALA A 588 -34.06 -8.35 -4.65
CA ALA A 588 -35.32 -7.67 -4.85
C ALA A 588 -36.32 -7.90 -3.69
N ARG A 589 -36.30 -9.08 -3.04
CA ARG A 589 -37.11 -9.38 -1.84
C ARG A 589 -36.62 -8.69 -0.56
N LYS A 590 -35.33 -8.37 -0.46
CA LYS A 590 -34.76 -7.69 0.72
C LYS A 590 -34.90 -6.16 0.69
N ARG A 591 -35.38 -5.60 -0.44
CA ARG A 591 -35.66 -4.16 -0.61
C ARG A 591 -37.16 -3.82 -0.49
N ARG A 592 -37.98 -4.79 -0.14
CA ARG A 592 -39.36 -4.64 0.36
C ARG A 592 -39.42 -5.01 1.85
#